data_360a4046a3fd37bf2bcf04b160b1e3e2
#
_entry.id   360a4046a3fd37bf2bcf04b160b1e3e2
#
_cell.length_a   1.000
_cell.length_b   1.000
_cell.length_c   1.000
_cell.angle_alpha   90.00
_cell.angle_beta   90.00
_cell.angle_gamma   90.00
#
_symmetry.space_group_name_H-M   'P 1'
#
loop_
_entity.id
_entity.type
_entity.pdbx_description
1 polymer ?
#
loop_
_entity_poly.entity_id
_entity_poly.type
_entity_poly.pdbx_seq_one_letter_code
_entity_poly.pdbx_strand_id
1 'polypeptide(L)'
;RQILYTEADIGDFKTDVAYKRLKVLNVNININSFNVRLTDESINLIKNVDIIIDATDNFKSRSSINRMSLILKKPLIMGAAIKMQGQVAVFRNDLYGKPCYNCLYDDIDDESNSCMDLGVLSTLTGVIGSLQATEAIKILLGFGESLESKLLLVDLKHMGFRTVKISKDKKCKICNQND
;
A
#
# COMPACT_ATOMS: atom_id res chain seq x y z
N ARG A 1 1.35 -16.85 -4.95
CA ARG A 1 0.58 -15.84 -4.18
C ARG A 1 -0.05 -14.76 -5.05
N GLN A 2 0.46 -14.53 -6.23
CA GLN A 2 0.04 -13.45 -7.13
C GLN A 2 -0.26 -14.04 -8.50
N ILE A 3 -1.50 -13.89 -8.98
CA ILE A 3 -1.98 -14.43 -10.26
C ILE A 3 -1.21 -13.89 -11.48
N LEU A 4 -0.50 -12.78 -11.30
CA LEU A 4 0.30 -12.12 -12.33
C LEU A 4 1.52 -12.95 -12.76
N TYR A 5 2.00 -13.87 -11.92
CA TYR A 5 3.22 -14.64 -12.13
C TYR A 5 2.93 -16.13 -12.31
N THR A 6 3.76 -16.81 -13.12
CA THR A 6 3.68 -18.26 -13.39
C THR A 6 4.99 -18.94 -13.02
N GLU A 7 5.02 -20.26 -13.04
CA GLU A 7 6.25 -21.04 -12.82
C GLU A 7 7.35 -20.72 -13.83
N ALA A 8 6.99 -20.36 -15.05
CA ALA A 8 7.95 -19.95 -16.08
C ALA A 8 8.68 -18.63 -15.76
N ASP A 9 8.17 -17.85 -14.82
CA ASP A 9 8.75 -16.56 -14.44
C ASP A 9 9.72 -16.70 -13.25
N ILE A 10 10.00 -17.93 -12.78
CA ILE A 10 10.92 -18.17 -11.66
C ILE A 10 12.34 -17.75 -12.07
N GLY A 11 12.93 -16.84 -11.28
CA GLY A 11 14.25 -16.26 -11.54
C GLY A 11 14.21 -14.89 -12.19
N ASP A 12 13.09 -14.49 -12.79
CA ASP A 12 12.91 -13.15 -13.35
C ASP A 12 12.53 -12.12 -12.28
N PHE A 13 12.86 -10.86 -12.54
CA PHE A 13 12.39 -9.76 -11.70
C PHE A 13 10.89 -9.54 -11.85
N LYS A 14 10.20 -9.44 -10.72
CA LYS A 14 8.74 -9.23 -10.69
C LYS A 14 8.30 -7.98 -11.47
N THR A 15 9.10 -6.93 -11.42
CA THR A 15 8.84 -5.67 -12.15
C THR A 15 8.83 -5.88 -13.65
N ASP A 16 9.74 -6.69 -14.19
CA ASP A 16 9.87 -6.92 -15.62
C ASP A 16 8.73 -7.82 -16.14
N VAL A 17 8.39 -8.86 -15.37
CA VAL A 17 7.25 -9.72 -15.68
C VAL A 17 5.94 -8.92 -15.64
N ALA A 18 5.74 -8.11 -14.59
CA ALA A 18 4.57 -7.25 -14.45
C ALA A 18 4.46 -6.27 -15.63
N TYR A 19 5.55 -5.61 -16.00
CA TYR A 19 5.60 -4.71 -17.14
C TYR A 19 5.13 -5.39 -18.42
N LYS A 20 5.71 -6.54 -18.76
CA LYS A 20 5.37 -7.30 -19.98
C LYS A 20 3.86 -7.65 -20.02
N ARG A 21 3.32 -8.16 -18.92
CA ARG A 21 1.91 -8.59 -18.85
C ARG A 21 0.93 -7.43 -18.89
N LEU A 22 1.22 -6.35 -18.19
CA LEU A 22 0.37 -5.16 -18.18
C LEU A 22 0.36 -4.48 -19.56
N LYS A 23 1.48 -4.48 -20.28
CA LYS A 23 1.53 -3.97 -21.66
C LYS A 23 0.68 -4.78 -22.64
N VAL A 24 0.55 -6.08 -22.44
CA VAL A 24 -0.36 -6.92 -23.24
C VAL A 24 -1.82 -6.59 -22.95
N LEU A 25 -2.15 -6.31 -21.66
CA LEU A 25 -3.52 -5.96 -21.27
C LEU A 25 -3.96 -4.58 -21.82
N ASN A 26 -3.06 -3.60 -21.83
CA ASN A 26 -3.36 -2.27 -22.38
C ASN A 26 -2.09 -1.61 -22.92
N VAL A 27 -1.98 -1.57 -24.24
CA VAL A 27 -0.83 -0.98 -24.94
C VAL A 27 -0.78 0.54 -24.88
N ASN A 28 -1.92 1.20 -24.59
CA ASN A 28 -2.06 2.65 -24.64
C ASN A 28 -1.62 3.36 -23.35
N ILE A 29 -1.37 2.62 -22.26
CA ILE A 29 -0.90 3.21 -21.01
C ILE A 29 0.64 3.25 -20.97
N ASN A 30 1.18 4.31 -20.35
CA ASN A 30 2.60 4.38 -20.04
C ASN A 30 2.87 3.64 -18.74
N ILE A 31 3.81 2.70 -18.78
CA ILE A 31 4.23 1.92 -17.63
C ILE A 31 5.74 2.13 -17.47
N ASN A 32 6.17 2.57 -16.30
CA ASN A 32 7.57 2.62 -15.92
C ASN A 32 7.81 1.59 -14.82
N SER A 33 8.72 0.65 -15.04
CA SER A 33 9.11 -0.36 -14.06
C SER A 33 10.51 -0.06 -13.53
N PHE A 34 10.70 -0.21 -12.23
CA PHE A 34 11.98 0.02 -11.57
C PHE A 34 12.31 -1.17 -10.67
N ASN A 35 13.39 -1.85 -10.94
CA ASN A 35 13.88 -2.95 -10.11
C ASN A 35 14.77 -2.41 -8.99
N VAL A 36 14.17 -1.69 -8.05
CA VAL A 36 14.85 -1.06 -6.92
C VAL A 36 14.08 -1.28 -5.63
N ARG A 37 14.78 -1.33 -4.51
CA ARG A 37 14.13 -1.22 -3.20
C ARG A 37 13.84 0.25 -2.93
N LEU A 38 12.58 0.59 -2.66
CA LEU A 38 12.19 1.95 -2.28
C LEU A 38 12.74 2.27 -0.89
N THR A 39 13.53 3.35 -0.84
CA THR A 39 14.04 4.00 0.37
C THR A 39 13.73 5.49 0.29
N ASP A 40 14.00 6.24 1.35
CA ASP A 40 13.77 7.70 1.34
C ASP A 40 14.55 8.41 0.21
N GLU A 41 15.68 7.84 -0.25
CA GLU A 41 16.47 8.35 -1.39
C GLU A 41 15.77 8.15 -2.74
N SER A 42 14.80 7.25 -2.81
CA SER A 42 14.05 6.93 -4.04
C SER A 42 12.93 7.92 -4.33
N ILE A 43 12.77 8.99 -3.53
CA ILE A 43 11.66 9.95 -3.62
C ILE A 43 11.50 10.54 -5.04
N ASN A 44 12.59 10.71 -5.78
CA ASN A 44 12.57 11.23 -7.14
C ASN A 44 11.84 10.32 -8.13
N LEU A 45 11.75 9.01 -7.86
CA LEU A 45 11.03 8.06 -8.73
C LEU A 45 9.51 8.25 -8.64
N ILE A 46 9.01 8.77 -7.51
CA ILE A 46 7.57 8.88 -7.25
C ILE A 46 7.08 10.33 -7.13
N LYS A 47 7.93 11.34 -7.38
CA LYS A 47 7.55 12.76 -7.20
C LYS A 47 6.40 13.22 -8.11
N ASN A 48 6.24 12.63 -9.27
CA ASN A 48 5.26 13.05 -10.29
C ASN A 48 3.99 12.17 -10.30
N VAL A 49 3.79 11.30 -9.31
CA VAL A 49 2.55 10.50 -9.22
C VAL A 49 1.45 11.29 -8.52
N ASP A 50 0.20 10.97 -8.81
CA ASP A 50 -0.96 11.58 -8.16
C ASP A 50 -1.36 10.82 -6.88
N ILE A 51 -1.02 9.54 -6.80
CA ILE A 51 -1.36 8.66 -5.70
C ILE A 51 -0.29 7.58 -5.52
N ILE A 52 -0.10 7.11 -4.31
CA ILE A 52 0.83 6.02 -3.98
C ILE A 52 0.02 4.82 -3.46
N ILE A 53 0.29 3.64 -4.01
CA ILE A 53 -0.28 2.38 -3.52
C ILE A 53 0.87 1.55 -2.93
N ASP A 54 0.76 1.24 -1.65
CA ASP A 54 1.72 0.41 -0.93
C ASP A 54 1.19 -1.02 -0.77
N ALA A 55 1.84 -1.96 -1.41
CA ALA A 55 1.58 -3.40 -1.29
C ALA A 55 2.83 -4.14 -0.78
N THR A 56 3.67 -3.48 0.00
CA THR A 56 4.87 -4.08 0.61
C THR A 56 4.50 -4.94 1.82
N ASP A 57 5.42 -5.80 2.23
CA ASP A 57 5.21 -6.83 3.25
C ASP A 57 6.01 -6.61 4.55
N ASN A 58 6.66 -5.44 4.70
CA ASN A 58 7.47 -5.13 5.87
C ASN A 58 7.28 -3.70 6.37
N PHE A 59 7.40 -3.50 7.67
CA PHE A 59 7.16 -2.21 8.33
C PHE A 59 8.14 -1.12 7.89
N LYS A 60 9.41 -1.45 7.68
CA LYS A 60 10.45 -0.51 7.26
C LYS A 60 10.13 0.14 5.91
N SER A 61 9.74 -0.67 4.91
CA SER A 61 9.33 -0.16 3.60
C SER A 61 8.09 0.71 3.70
N ARG A 62 7.09 0.30 4.48
CA ARG A 62 5.85 1.07 4.69
C ARG A 62 6.11 2.41 5.35
N SER A 63 6.96 2.45 6.37
CA SER A 63 7.34 3.69 7.05
C SER A 63 8.08 4.64 6.10
N SER A 64 9.01 4.14 5.27
CA SER A 64 9.69 4.95 4.24
C SER A 64 8.70 5.48 3.20
N ILE A 65 7.79 4.65 2.70
CA ILE A 65 6.76 5.07 1.74
C ILE A 65 5.84 6.13 2.36
N ASN A 66 5.44 5.97 3.63
CA ASN A 66 4.65 6.96 4.34
C ASN A 66 5.38 8.31 4.46
N ARG A 67 6.68 8.31 4.81
CA ARG A 67 7.49 9.55 4.87
C ARG A 67 7.55 10.23 3.50
N MET A 68 7.84 9.49 2.43
CA MET A 68 7.86 10.05 1.07
C MET A 68 6.49 10.61 0.67
N SER A 69 5.40 9.92 1.01
CA SER A 69 4.03 10.38 0.75
C SER A 69 3.72 11.70 1.47
N LEU A 70 4.15 11.85 2.72
CA LEU A 70 4.00 13.11 3.50
C LEU A 70 4.81 14.26 2.87
N ILE A 71 6.09 14.01 2.55
CA ILE A 71 6.95 15.03 1.92
C ILE A 71 6.38 15.49 0.58
N LEU A 72 5.90 14.57 -0.24
CA LEU A 72 5.34 14.86 -1.56
C LEU A 72 3.88 15.32 -1.51
N LYS A 73 3.25 15.29 -0.33
CA LYS A 73 1.82 15.59 -0.14
C LYS A 73 0.94 14.79 -1.11
N LYS A 74 1.11 13.46 -1.10
CA LYS A 74 0.34 12.54 -1.96
C LYS A 74 -0.51 11.60 -1.10
N PRO A 75 -1.74 11.26 -1.55
CA PRO A 75 -2.52 10.21 -0.91
C PRO A 75 -1.77 8.88 -0.93
N LEU A 76 -1.85 8.13 0.17
CA LEU A 76 -1.25 6.81 0.31
C LEU A 76 -2.34 5.77 0.60
N ILE A 77 -2.41 4.73 -0.21
CA ILE A 77 -3.29 3.59 -0.01
C ILE A 77 -2.45 2.39 0.40
N MET A 78 -2.57 1.99 1.65
CA MET A 78 -1.85 0.86 2.21
C MET A 78 -2.70 -0.41 2.13
N GLY A 79 -2.09 -1.52 1.69
CA GLY A 79 -2.64 -2.87 1.77
C GLY A 79 -1.70 -3.81 2.50
N ALA A 80 -2.26 -4.69 3.33
CA ALA A 80 -1.53 -5.74 4.01
C ALA A 80 -2.32 -7.05 3.99
N ALA A 81 -1.61 -8.17 3.87
CA ALA A 81 -2.20 -9.50 3.87
C ALA A 81 -1.28 -10.49 4.59
N ILE A 82 -1.84 -11.26 5.52
CA ILE A 82 -1.15 -12.31 6.27
C ILE A 82 -2.12 -13.46 6.55
N LYS A 83 -1.71 -14.71 6.32
CA LYS A 83 -2.59 -15.88 6.46
C LYS A 83 -3.90 -15.69 5.68
N MET A 84 -5.01 -15.54 6.36
CA MET A 84 -6.36 -15.29 5.82
C MET A 84 -6.91 -13.91 6.24
N GLN A 85 -6.07 -13.04 6.81
CA GLN A 85 -6.45 -11.72 7.29
C GLN A 85 -5.77 -10.62 6.48
N GLY A 86 -6.52 -9.58 6.13
CA GLY A 86 -6.04 -8.46 5.36
C GLY A 86 -6.48 -7.12 5.91
N GLN A 87 -5.82 -6.07 5.46
CA GLN A 87 -6.09 -4.70 5.86
C GLN A 87 -5.95 -3.77 4.67
N VAL A 88 -6.83 -2.77 4.58
CA VAL A 88 -6.70 -1.65 3.65
C VAL A 88 -6.98 -0.34 4.39
N ALA A 89 -6.13 0.66 4.18
CA ALA A 89 -6.33 1.99 4.74
C ALA A 89 -5.96 3.06 3.71
N VAL A 90 -6.60 4.22 3.81
CA VAL A 90 -6.29 5.41 3.03
C VAL A 90 -5.79 6.51 3.95
N PHE A 91 -4.55 6.94 3.72
CA PHE A 91 -3.93 8.05 4.41
C PHE A 91 -3.87 9.26 3.46
N ARG A 92 -4.68 10.30 3.77
CA ARG A 92 -4.74 11.54 2.99
C ARG A 92 -3.61 12.48 3.44
N ASN A 93 -2.37 12.04 3.15
CA ASN A 93 -1.15 12.81 3.47
C ASN A 93 -1.04 14.12 2.65
N ASP A 94 -1.91 14.30 1.69
CA ASP A 94 -2.14 15.54 0.93
C ASP A 94 -3.02 16.57 1.68
N LEU A 95 -3.70 16.16 2.76
CA LEU A 95 -4.60 16.99 3.55
C LEU A 95 -4.07 17.22 4.95
N TYR A 96 -4.16 18.47 5.42
CA TYR A 96 -3.76 18.84 6.78
C TYR A 96 -4.63 18.16 7.85
N GLY A 97 -4.02 17.82 8.98
CA GLY A 97 -4.74 17.29 10.15
C GLY A 97 -5.21 15.85 10.04
N LYS A 98 -4.91 15.16 8.94
CA LYS A 98 -5.28 13.74 8.76
C LYS A 98 -4.25 12.81 9.38
N PRO A 99 -4.67 11.59 9.82
CA PRO A 99 -3.73 10.58 10.32
C PRO A 99 -2.84 10.07 9.18
N CYS A 100 -1.59 9.77 9.48
CA CYS A 100 -0.68 9.05 8.60
C CYS A 100 -0.53 7.59 9.03
N TYR A 101 0.23 6.79 8.28
CA TYR A 101 0.50 5.39 8.60
C TYR A 101 1.06 5.21 10.02
N ASN A 102 2.02 6.06 10.42
CA ASN A 102 2.65 5.99 11.75
C ASN A 102 1.75 6.47 12.90
N CYS A 103 0.57 7.07 12.63
CA CYS A 103 -0.46 7.28 13.65
C CYS A 103 -1.17 5.97 14.05
N LEU A 104 -1.14 4.97 13.18
CA LEU A 104 -1.75 3.66 13.42
C LEU A 104 -0.71 2.63 13.89
N TYR A 105 0.50 2.69 13.31
CA TYR A 105 1.59 1.77 13.60
C TYR A 105 2.80 2.59 14.06
N ASP A 106 3.09 2.53 15.36
CA ASP A 106 4.32 3.11 15.91
C ASP A 106 5.54 2.39 15.34
N ASP A 107 6.74 2.94 15.50
CA ASP A 107 7.98 2.32 15.00
C ASP A 107 8.11 0.91 15.60
N ILE A 108 7.55 -0.07 14.87
CA ILE A 108 7.65 -1.48 15.22
C ILE A 108 8.97 -1.96 14.64
N ASP A 109 9.89 -2.40 15.48
CA ASP A 109 11.11 -3.06 15.06
C ASP A 109 10.77 -4.32 14.24
N ASP A 110 11.35 -4.41 13.04
CA ASP A 110 11.12 -5.52 12.08
C ASP A 110 11.56 -6.90 12.62
N GLU A 111 12.13 -6.99 13.83
CA GLU A 111 12.61 -8.24 14.42
C GLU A 111 11.49 -9.20 14.86
N SER A 112 10.25 -8.73 14.98
CA SER A 112 9.13 -9.58 15.37
C SER A 112 8.25 -9.96 14.17
N ASN A 113 8.50 -11.14 13.62
CA ASN A 113 7.66 -11.86 12.65
C ASN A 113 7.56 -11.21 11.26
N SER A 114 8.50 -11.53 10.38
CA SER A 114 8.32 -11.24 8.96
C SER A 114 7.07 -12.00 8.46
N CYS A 115 6.19 -11.31 7.72
CA CYS A 115 5.04 -11.93 7.06
C CYS A 115 5.46 -13.10 6.14
N MET A 116 6.75 -13.22 5.83
CA MET A 116 7.33 -14.27 5.01
C MET A 116 7.21 -15.66 5.65
N ASP A 117 7.32 -15.75 6.98
CA ASP A 117 7.32 -17.04 7.70
C ASP A 117 5.91 -17.61 7.92
N LEU A 118 4.89 -16.76 7.88
CA LEU A 118 3.52 -17.13 8.23
C LEU A 118 2.65 -17.48 7.01
N GLY A 119 3.13 -17.20 5.80
CA GLY A 119 2.38 -17.43 4.56
C GLY A 119 1.16 -16.53 4.38
N VAL A 120 0.57 -16.55 3.19
CA VAL A 120 -0.65 -15.81 2.86
C VAL A 120 -1.48 -16.58 1.84
N LEU A 121 -2.79 -16.57 2.01
CA LEU A 121 -3.73 -17.14 1.05
C LEU A 121 -3.73 -16.28 -0.22
N SER A 122 -3.51 -16.91 -1.39
CA SER A 122 -3.38 -16.18 -2.67
C SER A 122 -4.65 -15.40 -3.03
N THR A 123 -5.84 -15.93 -2.73
CA THR A 123 -7.10 -15.21 -2.96
C THR A 123 -7.21 -13.93 -2.13
N LEU A 124 -6.65 -13.91 -0.91
CA LEU A 124 -6.64 -12.71 -0.07
C LEU A 124 -5.84 -11.57 -0.72
N THR A 125 -4.68 -11.88 -1.30
CA THR A 125 -3.87 -10.85 -1.98
C THR A 125 -4.62 -10.21 -3.15
N GLY A 126 -5.42 -11.01 -3.90
CA GLY A 126 -6.30 -10.52 -4.95
C GLY A 126 -7.39 -9.59 -4.43
N VAL A 127 -8.06 -9.98 -3.33
CA VAL A 127 -9.09 -9.15 -2.67
C VAL A 127 -8.50 -7.81 -2.22
N ILE A 128 -7.38 -7.84 -1.49
CA ILE A 128 -6.73 -6.62 -0.97
C ILE A 128 -6.28 -5.71 -2.11
N GLY A 129 -5.63 -6.26 -3.14
CA GLY A 129 -5.19 -5.48 -4.31
C GLY A 129 -6.36 -4.83 -5.06
N SER A 130 -7.49 -5.53 -5.22
CA SER A 130 -8.70 -5.00 -5.85
C SER A 130 -9.33 -3.87 -5.02
N LEU A 131 -9.34 -4.01 -3.68
CA LEU A 131 -9.82 -2.96 -2.78
C LEU A 131 -8.91 -1.72 -2.83
N GLN A 132 -7.58 -1.90 -2.86
CA GLN A 132 -6.63 -0.80 -3.02
C GLN A 132 -6.84 -0.06 -4.35
N ALA A 133 -7.00 -0.80 -5.45
CA ALA A 133 -7.28 -0.21 -6.76
C ALA A 133 -8.60 0.58 -6.77
N THR A 134 -9.64 0.04 -6.12
CA THR A 134 -10.94 0.72 -5.98
C THR A 134 -10.79 2.03 -5.21
N GLU A 135 -10.06 2.03 -4.09
CA GLU A 135 -9.80 3.25 -3.32
C GLU A 135 -9.02 4.29 -4.14
N ALA A 136 -8.02 3.83 -4.93
CA ALA A 136 -7.26 4.71 -5.83
C ALA A 136 -8.17 5.40 -6.85
N ILE A 137 -9.04 4.64 -7.51
CA ILE A 137 -9.97 5.15 -8.51
C ILE A 137 -10.94 6.16 -7.88
N LYS A 138 -11.48 5.87 -6.69
CA LYS A 138 -12.38 6.81 -5.97
C LYS A 138 -11.70 8.14 -5.68
N ILE A 139 -10.46 8.11 -5.21
CA ILE A 139 -9.70 9.34 -4.90
C ILE A 139 -9.37 10.12 -6.17
N LEU A 140 -8.88 9.44 -7.22
CA LEU A 140 -8.49 10.09 -8.47
C LEU A 140 -9.66 10.72 -9.22
N LEU A 141 -10.82 10.09 -9.17
CA LEU A 141 -12.02 10.56 -9.88
C LEU A 141 -12.99 11.36 -8.99
N GLY A 142 -12.75 11.43 -7.69
CA GLY A 142 -13.55 12.23 -6.77
C GLY A 142 -14.99 11.72 -6.59
N PHE A 143 -15.22 10.40 -6.56
CA PHE A 143 -16.55 9.83 -6.34
C PHE A 143 -16.61 8.81 -5.21
N GLY A 144 -17.81 8.59 -4.67
CA GLY A 144 -18.06 7.64 -3.60
C GLY A 144 -17.41 8.03 -2.27
N GLU A 145 -17.53 7.17 -1.28
CA GLU A 145 -16.88 7.34 0.02
C GLU A 145 -15.58 6.53 0.06
N SER A 146 -14.46 7.19 0.33
CA SER A 146 -13.18 6.50 0.50
C SER A 146 -12.98 5.99 1.94
N LEU A 147 -12.00 5.13 2.12
CA LEU A 147 -11.52 4.68 3.43
C LEU A 147 -10.62 5.74 4.12
N GLU A 148 -10.81 7.02 3.78
CA GLU A 148 -10.08 8.12 4.42
C GLU A 148 -10.25 8.07 5.93
N SER A 149 -9.12 8.06 6.67
CA SER A 149 -9.09 7.95 8.14
C SER A 149 -9.84 6.72 8.67
N LYS A 150 -9.89 5.66 7.89
CA LYS A 150 -10.51 4.38 8.25
C LYS A 150 -9.56 3.23 7.91
N LEU A 151 -9.61 2.17 8.70
CA LEU A 151 -8.97 0.89 8.44
C LEU A 151 -10.04 -0.15 8.16
N LEU A 152 -10.03 -0.72 6.98
CA LEU A 152 -10.83 -1.90 6.66
C LEU A 152 -10.05 -3.15 7.07
N LEU A 153 -10.63 -3.95 7.94
CA LEU A 153 -10.16 -5.27 8.33
C LEU A 153 -10.94 -6.32 7.55
N VAL A 154 -10.21 -7.24 6.93
CA VAL A 154 -10.74 -8.34 6.12
C VAL A 154 -10.35 -9.65 6.77
N ASP A 155 -11.31 -10.49 7.11
CA ASP A 155 -11.10 -11.85 7.61
C ASP A 155 -11.78 -12.85 6.68
N LEU A 156 -11.00 -13.46 5.78
CA LEU A 156 -11.53 -14.46 4.84
C LEU A 156 -11.81 -15.81 5.50
N LYS A 157 -11.29 -16.06 6.70
CA LYS A 157 -11.62 -17.29 7.42
C LYS A 157 -13.10 -17.33 7.86
N HIS A 158 -13.63 -16.16 8.25
CA HIS A 158 -15.00 -16.01 8.71
C HIS A 158 -15.85 -15.13 7.77
N MET A 159 -15.30 -14.75 6.58
CA MET A 159 -15.94 -13.88 5.60
C MET A 159 -16.42 -12.55 6.20
N GLY A 160 -15.63 -12.02 7.15
CA GLY A 160 -15.93 -10.79 7.87
C GLY A 160 -15.21 -9.58 7.28
N PHE A 161 -15.95 -8.46 7.17
CA PHE A 161 -15.41 -7.15 6.78
C PHE A 161 -15.80 -6.14 7.84
N ARG A 162 -14.83 -5.49 8.45
CA ARG A 162 -15.08 -4.51 9.52
C ARG A 162 -14.24 -3.25 9.29
N THR A 163 -14.88 -2.09 9.37
CA THR A 163 -14.20 -0.79 9.29
C THR A 163 -14.06 -0.19 10.69
N VAL A 164 -12.87 0.30 11.00
CA VAL A 164 -12.56 1.04 12.23
C VAL A 164 -11.99 2.41 11.88
N LYS A 165 -12.29 3.41 12.72
CA LYS A 165 -11.80 4.77 12.54
C LYS A 165 -10.33 4.87 12.96
N ILE A 166 -9.52 5.60 12.19
CA ILE A 166 -8.16 5.99 12.54
C ILE A 166 -8.18 7.46 12.92
N SER A 167 -7.62 7.80 14.07
CA SER A 167 -7.46 9.20 14.51
C SER A 167 -6.01 9.64 14.39
N LYS A 168 -5.77 10.94 14.09
CA LYS A 168 -4.42 11.51 14.14
C LYS A 168 -3.88 11.39 15.56
N ASP A 169 -2.70 10.82 15.70
CA ASP A 169 -1.97 10.81 16.96
C ASP A 169 -1.23 12.13 17.13
N LYS A 170 -1.56 12.89 18.18
CA LYS A 170 -0.92 14.16 18.54
C LYS A 170 0.55 13.99 18.91
N LYS A 171 1.02 12.79 19.20
CA LYS A 171 2.41 12.47 19.54
C LYS A 171 3.16 11.79 18.39
N CYS A 172 2.54 11.63 17.22
CA CYS A 172 3.18 11.00 16.08
C CYS A 172 4.46 11.73 15.68
N LYS A 173 5.59 11.02 15.76
CA LYS A 173 6.92 11.59 15.46
C LYS A 173 7.12 11.93 13.98
N ILE A 174 6.27 11.40 13.10
CA ILE A 174 6.43 11.50 11.65
C ILE A 174 5.59 12.66 11.10
N CYS A 175 4.27 12.67 11.33
CA CYS A 175 3.41 13.67 10.71
C CYS A 175 3.27 14.98 11.51
N ASN A 176 3.66 15.01 12.79
CA ASN A 176 3.65 16.27 13.56
C ASN A 176 4.90 17.14 13.35
N GLN A 177 5.93 16.62 12.69
CA GLN A 177 7.12 17.42 12.33
C GLN A 177 6.91 18.25 11.07
N ASN A 178 5.83 18.01 10.34
CA ASN A 178 5.50 18.70 9.09
C ASN A 178 4.26 19.61 9.23
N ASP A 179 3.77 19.81 10.43
CA ASP A 179 2.78 20.82 10.81
C ASP A 179 3.51 22.07 11.34
#